data_c6f8233719b6cd5c92dc5d564e18e0fa
#
_entry.id   c6f8233719b6cd5c92dc5d564e18e0fa
#
_cell.length_a   1.000
_cell.length_b   1.000
_cell.length_c   1.000
_cell.angle_alpha   90.00
_cell.angle_beta   90.00
_cell.angle_gamma   90.00
#
_symmetry.space_group_name_H-M   'P 1'
#
loop_
_entity.id
_entity.type
_entity.pdbx_description
1 polymer ?
#
loop_
_entity_poly.entity_id
_entity_poly.type
_entity_poly.pdbx_seq_one_letter_code
_entity_poly.pdbx_strand_id
1 'polypeptide(L)'
;MYILRMVLSVLKYGFVMIFNARQRNNAEFASKVYEIPHIEGVRLSTEGSNLNIEGPLGSVSLQMNKLDPNALCSWATNDDGWVIFPCEAKKKANALCNTLSKLIQQKMLGVSQGFLTKMEVSGVGYRVQLEGDQTFCFKLGTSHDVLYQLPDDVRGFCSNATDFYLYGVDKARVTGVAAQLIALRKPDPYKGKGVRIQNSFIRLKAGKKR
;
A
#
# COMPACT_ATOMS: atom_id res chain seq x y z
N MET A 1 43.26 -7.40 20.73
CA MET A 1 41.92 -6.79 20.55
C MET A 1 41.87 -5.63 19.57
N TYR A 2 42.95 -4.86 19.36
CA TYR A 2 43.00 -3.74 18.39
C TYR A 2 43.09 -4.16 16.93
N ILE A 3 43.80 -5.27 16.63
CA ILE A 3 43.99 -5.75 15.27
C ILE A 3 42.69 -6.29 14.65
N LEU A 4 41.85 -6.92 15.43
CA LEU A 4 40.55 -7.45 14.95
C LEU A 4 39.54 -6.33 14.57
N ARG A 5 39.59 -5.19 15.28
CA ARG A 5 38.78 -4.00 14.94
C ARG A 5 39.28 -3.30 13.65
N MET A 6 40.60 -3.27 13.42
CA MET A 6 41.16 -2.71 12.19
C MET A 6 40.80 -3.57 10.97
N VAL A 7 40.86 -4.90 11.09
CA VAL A 7 40.50 -5.80 9.98
C VAL A 7 39.01 -5.71 9.64
N LEU A 8 38.13 -5.61 10.65
CA LEU A 8 36.69 -5.40 10.43
C LEU A 8 36.37 -4.05 9.81
N SER A 9 37.12 -2.98 10.17
CA SER A 9 36.94 -1.67 9.53
C SER A 9 37.40 -1.65 8.09
N VAL A 10 38.53 -2.31 7.78
CA VAL A 10 39.07 -2.43 6.42
C VAL A 10 38.16 -3.27 5.52
N LEU A 11 37.52 -4.32 6.05
CA LEU A 11 36.49 -5.11 5.34
C LEU A 11 35.20 -4.29 5.08
N LYS A 12 34.79 -3.47 6.05
CA LYS A 12 33.64 -2.57 5.88
C LYS A 12 33.92 -1.46 4.85
N TYR A 13 35.11 -0.84 4.91
CA TYR A 13 35.54 0.17 3.93
C TYR A 13 35.95 -0.44 2.60
N GLY A 14 36.52 -1.64 2.57
CA GLY A 14 36.87 -2.35 1.34
C GLY A 14 35.66 -2.75 0.52
N PHE A 15 34.55 -3.16 1.17
CA PHE A 15 33.31 -3.47 0.49
C PHE A 15 32.65 -2.21 -0.09
N VAL A 16 32.65 -1.11 0.65
CA VAL A 16 32.18 0.21 0.17
C VAL A 16 33.08 0.76 -0.94
N MET A 17 34.41 0.56 -0.85
CA MET A 17 35.36 1.00 -1.89
C MET A 17 35.23 0.19 -3.18
N ILE A 18 35.03 -1.13 -3.11
CA ILE A 18 34.79 -1.97 -4.30
C ILE A 18 33.46 -1.59 -4.95
N PHE A 19 32.44 -1.26 -4.19
CA PHE A 19 31.17 -0.77 -4.69
C PHE A 19 31.32 0.59 -5.39
N ASN A 20 32.07 1.53 -4.80
CA ASN A 20 32.36 2.84 -5.38
C ASN A 20 33.31 2.76 -6.61
N ALA A 21 34.23 1.79 -6.66
CA ALA A 21 35.12 1.62 -7.84
C ALA A 21 34.34 1.06 -9.05
N ARG A 22 33.34 0.21 -8.83
CA ARG A 22 32.48 -0.31 -9.90
C ARG A 22 31.50 0.75 -10.44
N GLN A 23 31.18 1.76 -9.65
CA GLN A 23 30.33 2.90 -10.07
C GLN A 23 31.07 3.92 -10.94
N ARG A 24 32.40 4.06 -10.83
CA ARG A 24 33.17 5.06 -11.59
C ARG A 24 33.31 4.73 -13.09
N ASN A 25 33.09 3.50 -13.50
CA ASN A 25 33.21 3.08 -14.89
C ASN A 25 31.89 3.14 -15.70
N ASN A 26 30.78 3.50 -15.10
CA ASN A 26 29.47 3.64 -15.77
C ASN A 26 28.83 5.01 -15.46
N ALA A 27 29.56 6.09 -15.75
CA ALA A 27 29.17 7.47 -15.42
C ALA A 27 27.95 8.01 -16.21
N GLU A 28 27.29 7.22 -17.05
CA GLU A 28 26.10 7.68 -17.79
C GLU A 28 24.74 7.23 -17.23
N PHE A 29 24.71 6.30 -16.28
CA PHE A 29 23.49 5.91 -15.56
C PHE A 29 23.79 5.83 -14.07
N ALA A 30 23.75 6.98 -13.40
CA ALA A 30 23.76 7.00 -11.95
C ALA A 30 22.59 6.14 -11.46
N SER A 31 22.89 4.98 -10.87
CA SER A 31 21.89 4.10 -10.27
C SER A 31 21.23 4.88 -9.13
N LYS A 32 19.97 5.23 -9.32
CA LYS A 32 19.24 6.02 -8.35
C LYS A 32 19.00 5.18 -7.11
N VAL A 33 19.49 5.64 -5.99
CA VAL A 33 19.27 5.03 -4.68
C VAL A 33 17.93 5.53 -4.13
N TYR A 34 17.11 4.62 -3.62
CA TYR A 34 15.81 4.92 -3.05
C TYR A 34 15.83 4.68 -1.55
N GLU A 35 15.78 5.76 -0.80
CA GLU A 35 15.77 5.73 0.66
C GLU A 35 14.35 5.49 1.18
N ILE A 36 14.25 4.64 2.20
CA ILE A 36 13.01 4.40 2.93
C ILE A 36 13.24 4.94 4.35
N PRO A 37 12.61 6.07 4.69
CA PRO A 37 12.81 6.68 5.99
C PRO A 37 12.29 5.75 7.10
N HIS A 38 12.97 5.74 8.22
CA HIS A 38 12.53 5.04 9.41
C HIS A 38 11.26 5.71 9.96
N ILE A 39 10.27 4.89 10.34
CA ILE A 39 9.06 5.35 11.03
C ILE A 39 9.12 4.81 12.46
N GLU A 40 8.94 5.70 13.43
CA GLU A 40 8.94 5.31 14.84
C GLU A 40 7.91 4.23 15.13
N GLY A 41 8.31 3.21 15.89
CA GLY A 41 7.45 2.08 16.25
C GLY A 41 7.28 1.02 15.16
N VAL A 42 7.93 1.15 13.99
CA VAL A 42 7.90 0.15 12.93
C VAL A 42 9.23 -0.57 12.84
N ARG A 43 9.18 -1.91 12.85
CA ARG A 43 10.35 -2.77 12.67
C ARG A 43 10.29 -3.46 11.32
N LEU A 44 11.40 -3.48 10.62
CA LEU A 44 11.58 -4.22 9.37
C LEU A 44 12.53 -5.38 9.63
N SER A 45 12.12 -6.58 9.30
CA SER A 45 12.93 -7.78 9.38
C SER A 45 12.86 -8.56 8.07
N THR A 46 13.97 -9.21 7.70
CA THR A 46 14.03 -10.04 6.51
C THR A 46 14.21 -11.50 6.91
N GLU A 47 13.29 -12.34 6.48
CA GLU A 47 13.36 -13.79 6.67
C GLU A 47 13.39 -14.48 5.30
N GLY A 48 14.58 -14.83 4.88
CA GLY A 48 14.81 -15.40 3.54
C GLY A 48 14.40 -14.41 2.44
N SER A 49 13.34 -14.72 1.72
CA SER A 49 12.79 -13.86 0.66
C SER A 49 11.56 -13.04 1.08
N ASN A 50 11.17 -13.13 2.34
CA ASN A 50 10.04 -12.36 2.86
C ASN A 50 10.55 -11.16 3.64
N LEU A 51 9.98 -9.99 3.36
CA LEU A 51 10.15 -8.78 4.16
C LEU A 51 8.97 -8.68 5.12
N ASN A 52 9.23 -8.80 6.41
CA ASN A 52 8.23 -8.64 7.46
C ASN A 52 8.28 -7.21 8.00
N ILE A 53 7.13 -6.59 8.08
CA ILE A 53 6.93 -5.22 8.57
C ILE A 53 6.03 -5.30 9.78
N GLU A 54 6.55 -5.00 10.96
CA GLU A 54 5.85 -5.04 12.24
C GLU A 54 5.66 -3.65 12.80
N GLY A 55 4.50 -3.38 13.37
CA GLY A 55 4.20 -2.10 14.02
C GLY A 55 3.04 -2.19 14.99
N PRO A 56 2.60 -1.06 15.54
CA PRO A 56 1.61 -1.03 16.61
C PRO A 56 0.21 -1.56 16.22
N LEU A 57 -0.15 -1.50 14.93
CA LEU A 57 -1.46 -1.95 14.45
C LEU A 57 -1.47 -3.39 13.91
N GLY A 58 -0.31 -4.02 13.82
CA GLY A 58 -0.17 -5.38 13.33
C GLY A 58 1.10 -5.61 12.53
N SER A 59 1.14 -6.70 11.79
CA SER A 59 2.27 -7.07 10.93
C SER A 59 1.80 -7.37 9.50
N VAL A 60 2.65 -7.05 8.53
CA VAL A 60 2.41 -7.34 7.11
C VAL A 60 3.68 -7.95 6.53
N SER A 61 3.53 -9.06 5.81
CA SER A 61 4.63 -9.70 5.10
C SER A 61 4.55 -9.44 3.59
N LEU A 62 5.68 -9.14 2.99
CA LEU A 62 5.84 -8.97 1.54
C LEU A 62 6.74 -10.08 1.00
N GLN A 63 6.25 -10.81 0.02
CA GLN A 63 7.02 -11.85 -0.69
C GLN A 63 7.85 -11.20 -1.80
N MET A 64 9.13 -10.93 -1.55
CA MET A 64 10.00 -10.23 -2.48
C MET A 64 10.20 -11.02 -3.78
N ASN A 65 10.27 -12.35 -3.72
CA ASN A 65 10.39 -13.20 -4.90
C ASN A 65 9.22 -13.06 -5.90
N LYS A 66 8.02 -12.76 -5.41
CA LYS A 66 6.87 -12.49 -6.30
C LYS A 66 6.92 -11.10 -6.92
N LEU A 67 7.49 -10.13 -6.19
CA LEU A 67 7.60 -8.74 -6.63
C LEU A 67 8.79 -8.53 -7.56
N ASP A 68 9.90 -9.21 -7.28
CA ASP A 68 11.13 -9.16 -8.08
C ASP A 68 11.64 -10.57 -8.38
N PRO A 69 11.04 -11.28 -9.34
CA PRO A 69 11.46 -12.65 -9.70
C PRO A 69 12.85 -12.70 -10.36
N ASN A 70 13.34 -11.58 -10.87
CA ASN A 70 14.62 -11.50 -11.57
C ASN A 70 15.76 -10.94 -10.69
N ALA A 71 15.51 -10.68 -9.41
CA ALA A 71 16.48 -10.09 -8.48
C ALA A 71 17.17 -8.83 -9.04
N LEU A 72 16.37 -7.93 -9.65
CA LEU A 72 16.85 -6.68 -10.23
C LEU A 72 17.14 -5.61 -9.18
N CYS A 73 16.61 -5.77 -7.97
CA CYS A 73 16.77 -4.85 -6.86
C CYS A 73 17.50 -5.52 -5.70
N SER A 74 18.40 -4.76 -5.07
CA SER A 74 19.01 -5.12 -3.79
C SER A 74 18.65 -4.09 -2.72
N TRP A 75 18.71 -4.51 -1.47
CA TRP A 75 18.45 -3.66 -0.32
C TRP A 75 19.57 -3.75 0.70
N ALA A 76 19.79 -2.67 1.40
CA ALA A 76 20.73 -2.58 2.50
C ALA A 76 20.11 -1.78 3.65
N THR A 77 20.57 -2.04 4.85
CA THR A 77 20.21 -1.27 6.04
C THR A 77 21.29 -0.24 6.31
N ASN A 78 20.93 1.03 6.44
CA ASN A 78 21.76 2.11 6.89
C ASN A 78 21.32 2.56 8.29
N ASP A 79 22.13 3.39 8.94
CA ASP A 79 21.82 3.95 10.26
C ASP A 79 20.52 4.79 10.24
N ASP A 80 20.22 5.44 9.11
CA ASP A 80 19.03 6.29 8.89
C ASP A 80 17.80 5.55 8.36
N GLY A 81 17.93 4.26 8.00
CA GLY A 81 16.82 3.48 7.46
C GLY A 81 17.22 2.41 6.44
N TRP A 82 16.25 2.04 5.63
CA TRP A 82 16.44 1.05 4.56
C TRP A 82 16.66 1.72 3.22
N VAL A 83 17.54 1.14 2.43
CA VAL A 83 17.92 1.66 1.12
C VAL A 83 17.72 0.56 0.08
N ILE A 84 17.03 0.89 -1.00
CA ILE A 84 16.86 0.02 -2.16
C ILE A 84 17.63 0.60 -3.34
N PHE A 85 18.38 -0.26 -4.01
CA PHE A 85 19.14 0.13 -5.19
C PHE A 85 19.05 -0.93 -6.29
N PRO A 86 19.12 -0.53 -7.56
CA PRO A 86 19.07 -1.44 -8.67
C PRO A 86 20.41 -2.19 -8.83
N CYS A 87 20.36 -3.50 -9.06
CA CYS A 87 21.54 -4.31 -9.35
C CYS A 87 22.13 -3.99 -10.73
N GLU A 88 21.28 -3.59 -11.68
CA GLU A 88 21.67 -3.24 -13.04
C GLU A 88 21.25 -1.80 -13.37
N ALA A 89 22.06 -1.08 -14.12
CA ALA A 89 21.78 0.28 -14.58
C ALA A 89 20.76 0.30 -15.74
N LYS A 90 19.64 -0.41 -15.61
CA LYS A 90 18.56 -0.48 -16.58
C LYS A 90 17.33 0.30 -16.12
N LYS A 91 16.61 0.94 -17.06
CA LYS A 91 15.36 1.65 -16.77
C LYS A 91 14.33 0.79 -16.03
N LYS A 92 14.23 -0.50 -16.38
CA LYS A 92 13.32 -1.47 -15.73
C LYS A 92 13.67 -1.69 -14.27
N ALA A 93 14.97 -1.86 -13.92
CA ALA A 93 15.42 -2.03 -12.55
C ALA A 93 15.13 -0.78 -11.71
N ASN A 94 15.43 0.43 -12.22
CA ASN A 94 15.11 1.68 -11.54
C ASN A 94 13.60 1.86 -11.30
N ALA A 95 12.77 1.53 -12.28
CA ALA A 95 11.31 1.59 -12.15
C ALA A 95 10.80 0.64 -11.07
N LEU A 96 11.33 -0.60 -11.04
CA LEU A 96 10.97 -1.60 -10.04
C LEU A 96 11.40 -1.16 -8.63
N CYS A 97 12.63 -0.69 -8.45
CA CYS A 97 13.13 -0.21 -7.16
C CYS A 97 12.28 0.95 -6.62
N ASN A 98 11.87 1.91 -7.48
CA ASN A 98 10.96 2.98 -7.09
C ASN A 98 9.60 2.44 -6.65
N THR A 99 9.05 1.46 -7.37
CA THR A 99 7.76 0.82 -7.02
C THR A 99 7.86 0.10 -5.69
N LEU A 100 8.92 -0.69 -5.46
CA LEU A 100 9.16 -1.41 -4.21
C LEU A 100 9.34 -0.44 -3.03
N SER A 101 10.14 0.62 -3.20
CA SER A 101 10.32 1.66 -2.17
C SER A 101 8.96 2.27 -1.75
N LYS A 102 8.13 2.65 -2.72
CA LYS A 102 6.79 3.20 -2.43
C LYS A 102 5.84 2.18 -1.80
N LEU A 103 5.92 0.93 -2.23
CA LEU A 103 5.11 -0.14 -1.65
C LEU A 103 5.48 -0.38 -0.18
N ILE A 104 6.78 -0.46 0.13
CA ILE A 104 7.25 -0.65 1.50
C ILE A 104 6.87 0.56 2.37
N GLN A 105 7.10 1.79 1.91
CA GLN A 105 6.68 3.01 2.62
C GLN A 105 5.17 2.99 2.93
N GLN A 106 4.36 2.58 1.95
CA GLN A 106 2.90 2.47 2.13
C GLN A 106 2.54 1.41 3.17
N LYS A 107 3.22 0.25 3.19
CA LYS A 107 2.99 -0.78 4.20
C LYS A 107 3.42 -0.32 5.60
N MET A 108 4.55 0.37 5.71
CA MET A 108 5.02 0.96 6.97
C MET A 108 4.00 1.95 7.54
N LEU A 109 3.47 2.85 6.71
CA LEU A 109 2.38 3.76 7.11
C LEU A 109 1.12 3.00 7.54
N GLY A 110 0.78 1.93 6.85
CA GLY A 110 -0.37 1.10 7.20
C GLY A 110 -0.24 0.43 8.55
N VAL A 111 0.94 -0.09 8.87
CA VAL A 111 1.20 -0.75 10.15
C VAL A 111 1.32 0.26 11.31
N SER A 112 1.71 1.52 11.04
CA SER A 112 1.82 2.57 12.05
C SER A 112 0.50 3.29 12.33
N GLN A 113 -0.26 3.67 11.29
CA GLN A 113 -1.46 4.53 11.41
C GLN A 113 -2.73 3.87 10.88
N GLY A 114 -2.60 2.90 9.98
CA GLY A 114 -3.72 2.31 9.24
C GLY A 114 -4.23 3.21 8.11
N PHE A 115 -5.19 2.67 7.35
CA PHE A 115 -5.85 3.39 6.26
C PHE A 115 -7.35 3.42 6.50
N LEU A 116 -7.90 4.63 6.47
CA LEU A 116 -9.33 4.87 6.57
C LEU A 116 -9.85 5.35 5.22
N THR A 117 -10.90 4.71 4.72
CA THR A 117 -11.59 5.13 3.50
C THR A 117 -13.04 5.42 3.83
N LYS A 118 -13.47 6.68 3.65
CA LYS A 118 -14.86 7.07 3.81
C LYS A 118 -15.61 6.81 2.51
N MET A 119 -16.75 6.15 2.64
CA MET A 119 -17.67 5.82 1.56
C MET A 119 -19.03 6.42 1.80
N GLU A 120 -19.74 6.75 0.75
CA GLU A 120 -21.11 7.27 0.82
C GLU A 120 -22.03 6.55 -0.15
N VAL A 121 -23.28 6.44 0.26
CA VAL A 121 -24.36 5.89 -0.54
C VAL A 121 -25.31 7.03 -0.89
N SER A 122 -25.44 7.34 -2.18
CA SER A 122 -26.30 8.39 -2.69
C SER A 122 -27.52 7.79 -3.38
N GLY A 123 -28.71 8.23 -3.01
CA GLY A 123 -29.96 7.80 -3.64
C GLY A 123 -31.14 7.87 -2.67
N VAL A 124 -32.34 8.15 -3.19
CA VAL A 124 -33.57 8.18 -2.36
C VAL A 124 -33.90 6.77 -1.89
N GLY A 125 -34.01 6.58 -0.56
CA GLY A 125 -34.28 5.29 0.05
C GLY A 125 -33.07 4.34 0.14
N TYR A 126 -31.88 4.76 -0.35
CA TYR A 126 -30.68 3.96 -0.21
C TYR A 126 -30.14 4.09 1.22
N ARG A 127 -29.74 2.98 1.81
CA ARG A 127 -29.18 2.95 3.15
C ARG A 127 -28.20 1.78 3.31
N VAL A 128 -27.28 1.93 4.25
CA VAL A 128 -26.33 0.92 4.67
C VAL A 128 -26.46 0.72 6.17
N GLN A 129 -26.39 -0.51 6.61
CA GLN A 129 -26.40 -0.89 8.03
C GLN A 129 -25.33 -1.95 8.25
N LEU A 130 -24.70 -1.95 9.42
CA LEU A 130 -23.79 -2.98 9.84
C LEU A 130 -24.56 -4.01 10.65
N GLU A 131 -24.57 -5.26 10.20
CA GLU A 131 -25.16 -6.40 10.91
C GLU A 131 -24.03 -7.23 11.51
N GLY A 132 -23.95 -7.24 12.85
CA GLY A 132 -22.80 -7.84 13.55
C GLY A 132 -21.52 -7.04 13.33
N ASP A 133 -20.36 -7.72 13.40
CA ASP A 133 -19.05 -7.05 13.37
C ASP A 133 -18.45 -6.91 11.96
N GLN A 134 -18.91 -7.70 10.99
CA GLN A 134 -18.24 -7.81 9.69
C GLN A 134 -19.19 -7.89 8.49
N THR A 135 -20.50 -7.70 8.65
CA THR A 135 -21.43 -7.82 7.54
C THR A 135 -22.15 -6.49 7.31
N PHE A 136 -22.02 -5.94 6.13
CA PHE A 136 -22.83 -4.81 5.69
C PHE A 136 -24.09 -5.29 4.99
N CYS A 137 -25.24 -4.72 5.39
CA CYS A 137 -26.51 -4.85 4.71
C CYS A 137 -26.79 -3.58 3.91
N PHE A 138 -26.86 -3.69 2.60
CA PHE A 138 -27.09 -2.58 1.68
C PHE A 138 -28.50 -2.65 1.09
N LYS A 139 -29.27 -1.55 1.25
CA LYS A 139 -30.53 -1.30 0.54
C LYS A 139 -30.27 -0.32 -0.60
N LEU A 140 -30.10 -0.82 -1.81
CA LEU A 140 -29.68 -0.03 -2.97
C LEU A 140 -30.77 0.08 -4.06
N GLY A 141 -32.05 -0.02 -3.67
CA GLY A 141 -33.18 0.01 -4.59
C GLY A 141 -33.32 -1.27 -5.42
N THR A 142 -32.79 -2.37 -4.93
CA THR A 142 -33.02 -3.73 -5.40
C THR A 142 -34.21 -4.35 -4.66
N SER A 143 -34.80 -5.40 -5.22
CA SER A 143 -35.92 -6.13 -4.59
C SER A 143 -35.54 -6.86 -3.30
N HIS A 144 -34.25 -7.13 -3.11
CA HIS A 144 -33.69 -7.80 -1.93
C HIS A 144 -32.53 -6.97 -1.37
N ASP A 145 -32.25 -7.14 -0.09
CA ASP A 145 -31.12 -6.53 0.57
C ASP A 145 -29.83 -7.26 0.17
N VAL A 146 -28.77 -6.52 -0.11
CA VAL A 146 -27.48 -7.07 -0.49
C VAL A 146 -26.60 -7.17 0.75
N LEU A 147 -26.30 -8.39 1.16
CA LEU A 147 -25.37 -8.66 2.24
C LEU A 147 -23.95 -8.76 1.68
N TYR A 148 -23.02 -8.08 2.32
CA TYR A 148 -21.60 -8.14 1.97
C TYR A 148 -20.78 -8.43 3.22
N GLN A 149 -20.10 -9.56 3.23
CA GLN A 149 -19.20 -9.95 4.31
C GLN A 149 -17.81 -9.33 4.06
N LEU A 150 -17.33 -8.58 5.05
CA LEU A 150 -15.98 -8.02 5.03
C LEU A 150 -14.94 -9.10 5.27
N PRO A 151 -13.78 -9.04 4.63
CA PRO A 151 -12.64 -9.88 4.98
C PRO A 151 -12.07 -9.49 6.36
N ASP A 152 -11.43 -10.42 7.05
CA ASP A 152 -10.90 -10.25 8.42
C ASP A 152 -9.87 -9.11 8.54
N ASP A 153 -9.19 -8.78 7.44
CA ASP A 153 -8.19 -7.71 7.38
C ASP A 153 -8.79 -6.30 7.35
N VAL A 154 -10.12 -6.17 7.14
CA VAL A 154 -10.79 -4.88 6.97
C VAL A 154 -11.97 -4.77 7.92
N ARG A 155 -12.00 -3.71 8.72
CA ARG A 155 -13.12 -3.40 9.61
C ARG A 155 -14.03 -2.35 8.98
N GLY A 156 -15.32 -2.49 9.20
CA GLY A 156 -16.33 -1.56 8.72
C GLY A 156 -17.02 -0.84 9.87
N PHE A 157 -17.35 0.43 9.67
CA PHE A 157 -18.12 1.24 10.64
C PHE A 157 -19.16 2.05 9.90
N CYS A 158 -20.39 2.10 10.42
CA CYS A 158 -21.43 2.99 9.93
C CYS A 158 -21.55 4.20 10.85
N SER A 159 -21.40 5.40 10.29
CA SER A 159 -21.67 6.65 11.01
C SER A 159 -23.14 7.04 10.88
N ASN A 160 -23.67 6.98 9.67
CA ASN A 160 -25.05 7.28 9.33
C ASN A 160 -25.61 6.19 8.42
N ALA A 161 -26.90 6.26 8.12
CA ALA A 161 -27.52 5.34 7.17
C ALA A 161 -26.97 5.46 5.73
N THR A 162 -26.23 6.54 5.41
CA THR A 162 -25.67 6.83 4.10
C THR A 162 -24.14 6.83 4.09
N ASP A 163 -23.50 7.03 5.25
CA ASP A 163 -22.06 7.18 5.36
C ASP A 163 -21.48 6.03 6.16
N PHE A 164 -20.45 5.40 5.60
CA PHE A 164 -19.75 4.31 6.25
C PHE A 164 -18.23 4.39 5.96
N TYR A 165 -17.46 3.72 6.77
CA TYR A 165 -16.00 3.75 6.76
C TYR A 165 -15.45 2.35 6.65
N LEU A 166 -14.36 2.22 5.92
CA LEU A 166 -13.53 1.02 5.85
C LEU A 166 -12.17 1.35 6.45
N TYR A 167 -11.73 0.52 7.37
CA TYR A 167 -10.43 0.66 8.03
C TYR A 167 -9.63 -0.63 7.89
N GLY A 168 -8.33 -0.50 7.65
CA GLY A 168 -7.43 -1.65 7.62
C GLY A 168 -5.97 -1.23 7.53
N VAL A 169 -5.10 -2.19 7.80
CA VAL A 169 -3.65 -2.00 7.78
C VAL A 169 -3.13 -1.96 6.34
N ASP A 170 -3.70 -2.78 5.46
CA ASP A 170 -3.29 -2.84 4.06
C ASP A 170 -4.16 -1.97 3.15
N LYS A 171 -3.58 -0.90 2.61
CA LYS A 171 -4.26 -0.01 1.67
C LYS A 171 -4.84 -0.75 0.46
N ALA A 172 -4.11 -1.73 -0.09
CA ALA A 172 -4.57 -2.48 -1.25
C ALA A 172 -5.83 -3.30 -0.94
N ARG A 173 -5.90 -3.89 0.27
CA ARG A 173 -7.08 -4.61 0.75
C ARG A 173 -8.26 -3.67 0.94
N VAL A 174 -8.06 -2.56 1.66
CA VAL A 174 -9.12 -1.56 1.92
C VAL A 174 -9.68 -1.00 0.60
N THR A 175 -8.82 -0.60 -0.33
CA THR A 175 -9.27 -0.07 -1.63
C THR A 175 -9.89 -1.15 -2.51
N GLY A 176 -9.43 -2.40 -2.42
CA GLY A 176 -10.03 -3.54 -3.10
C GLY A 176 -11.47 -3.79 -2.64
N VAL A 177 -11.69 -3.81 -1.32
CA VAL A 177 -13.04 -3.92 -0.74
C VAL A 177 -13.91 -2.73 -1.15
N ALA A 178 -13.39 -1.51 -1.10
CA ALA A 178 -14.12 -0.33 -1.55
C ALA A 178 -14.55 -0.45 -3.02
N ALA A 179 -13.68 -0.95 -3.90
CA ALA A 179 -14.01 -1.18 -5.30
C ALA A 179 -15.10 -2.25 -5.50
N GLN A 180 -15.08 -3.32 -4.70
CA GLN A 180 -16.13 -4.35 -4.71
C GLN A 180 -17.47 -3.78 -4.27
N LEU A 181 -17.50 -2.95 -3.21
CA LEU A 181 -18.72 -2.28 -2.76
C LEU A 181 -19.28 -1.30 -3.79
N ILE A 182 -18.42 -0.55 -4.49
CA ILE A 182 -18.84 0.30 -5.61
C ILE A 182 -19.43 -0.54 -6.74
N ALA A 183 -18.92 -1.74 -6.99
CA ALA A 183 -19.43 -2.62 -8.03
C ALA A 183 -20.86 -3.13 -7.76
N LEU A 184 -21.30 -3.20 -6.49
CA LEU A 184 -22.69 -3.55 -6.13
C LEU A 184 -23.71 -2.58 -6.74
N ARG A 185 -23.41 -1.29 -6.71
CA ARG A 185 -24.22 -0.26 -7.36
C ARG A 185 -23.32 0.89 -7.81
N LYS A 186 -22.84 0.81 -9.04
CA LYS A 186 -22.00 1.89 -9.63
C LYS A 186 -22.78 3.21 -9.67
N PRO A 187 -22.10 4.34 -9.42
CA PRO A 187 -22.75 5.65 -9.47
C PRO A 187 -23.28 5.93 -10.89
N ASP A 188 -24.52 6.34 -10.96
CA ASP A 188 -25.18 6.73 -12.21
C ASP A 188 -24.57 8.03 -12.75
N PRO A 189 -24.13 8.09 -14.03
CA PRO A 189 -23.55 9.28 -14.61
C PRO A 189 -24.54 10.44 -14.80
N TYR A 190 -25.86 10.23 -14.68
CA TYR A 190 -26.89 11.28 -14.83
C TYR A 190 -27.34 11.90 -13.51
N LYS A 191 -27.59 11.06 -12.50
CA LYS A 191 -28.12 11.48 -11.19
C LYS A 191 -27.12 11.28 -10.04
N GLY A 192 -25.99 10.62 -10.29
CA GLY A 192 -24.98 10.32 -9.25
C GLY A 192 -25.43 9.32 -8.19
N LYS A 193 -26.54 8.60 -8.41
CA LYS A 193 -27.04 7.59 -7.45
C LYS A 193 -26.16 6.34 -7.47
N GLY A 194 -25.79 5.84 -6.31
CA GLY A 194 -24.94 4.64 -6.16
C GLY A 194 -24.04 4.74 -4.95
N VAL A 195 -23.09 3.81 -4.86
CA VAL A 195 -22.04 3.75 -3.83
C VAL A 195 -20.78 4.39 -4.38
N ARG A 196 -20.18 5.31 -3.64
CA ARG A 196 -18.95 6.00 -4.05
C ARG A 196 -18.00 6.25 -2.88
N ILE A 197 -16.73 6.47 -3.19
CA ILE A 197 -15.77 7.02 -2.22
C ILE A 197 -16.08 8.50 -2.05
N GLN A 198 -16.10 8.99 -0.82
CA GLN A 198 -16.25 10.41 -0.56
C GLN A 198 -15.14 11.19 -1.29
N ASN A 199 -15.48 12.36 -1.81
CA ASN A 199 -14.60 13.21 -2.61
C ASN A 199 -14.19 12.63 -3.98
N SER A 200 -14.75 11.49 -4.42
CA SER A 200 -14.55 11.04 -5.79
C SER A 200 -15.32 11.92 -6.77
N PHE A 201 -14.63 12.43 -7.78
CA PHE A 201 -15.27 13.22 -8.83
C PHE A 201 -16.02 12.32 -9.81
N ILE A 202 -17.33 12.54 -9.95
CA ILE A 202 -18.16 11.87 -10.95
C ILE A 202 -18.53 12.90 -12.00
N ARG A 203 -18.13 12.65 -13.26
CA ARG A 203 -18.54 13.48 -14.38
C ARG A 203 -20.01 13.21 -14.68
N LEU A 204 -20.89 14.12 -14.27
CA LEU A 204 -22.31 14.04 -14.59
C LEU A 204 -22.56 14.46 -16.04
N LYS A 205 -23.41 13.69 -16.71
CA LYS A 205 -23.88 13.99 -18.06
C LYS A 205 -25.18 14.79 -17.97
N ALA A 206 -25.37 15.76 -18.88
CA ALA A 206 -26.63 16.47 -19.01
C ALA A 206 -27.72 15.51 -19.50
N GLY A 207 -28.87 15.50 -18.82
CA GLY A 207 -30.04 14.78 -19.26
C GLY A 207 -30.62 15.40 -20.55
N LYS A 208 -31.50 14.66 -21.25
CA LYS A 208 -32.19 15.17 -22.40
C LYS A 208 -33.07 16.36 -21.97
N LYS A 209 -32.81 17.56 -22.53
CA LYS A 209 -33.72 18.70 -22.35
C LYS A 209 -35.05 18.34 -23.02
N ARG A 210 -36.15 18.44 -22.29
CA ARG A 210 -37.50 18.44 -22.87
C ARG A 210 -37.79 19.79 -23.47
#